data_90c5485cae9b65b0e9f3f116be0f3808
#
_entry.id   90c5485cae9b65b0e9f3f116be0f3808
#
_cell.length_a   1.000
_cell.length_b   1.000
_cell.length_c   1.000
_cell.angle_alpha   90.00
_cell.angle_beta   90.00
_cell.angle_gamma   90.00
#
_symmetry.space_group_name_H-M   'P 1'
#
loop_
_entity.id
_entity.type
_entity.pdbx_description
1 polymer ?
#
loop_
_entity_poly.entity_id
_entity_poly.type
_entity_poly.pdbx_seq_one_letter_code
_entity_poly.pdbx_strand_id
1 'polypeptide(L)'
;MTATVISLVAFKGGVAKTSSTAMISYNLAKRNYKVIMVDLDPQANLTAISLRTKLAQLGENANTVIDSSLMKAVQDDDLSEAQINIMPNLDLIGSSMDFSLYPEYMLNRSQSMKEQVKYLDELLKPIIKDYDFCIIDTPPTLSLYLSSALYASDFALCLLKTDPFSIEGLEHLLKYIQEKVINEYGAPRLEPLGVLPIIMQKNSSLDKGILDMVRDKYGDDMILPEVPYLSRLNRFSATGITDNNYFDKHPQRVYSTIVNEILKRVEHNE
;
A
#
# COMPACT_ATOMS: atom_id res chain seq x y z
N MET A 1 10.02 11.12 15.89
CA MET A 1 10.23 10.82 14.45
C MET A 1 8.85 10.74 13.83
N THR A 2 8.68 11.18 12.61
CA THR A 2 7.42 10.94 11.85
C THR A 2 7.49 9.57 11.20
N ALA A 3 6.35 8.89 11.01
CA ALA A 3 6.33 7.59 10.34
C ALA A 3 6.95 7.66 8.94
N THR A 4 7.60 6.58 8.52
CA THR A 4 7.94 6.37 7.10
C THR A 4 6.67 6.01 6.34
N VAL A 5 6.30 6.81 5.34
CA VAL A 5 5.09 6.63 4.55
C VAL A 5 5.42 5.92 3.23
N ILE A 6 4.83 4.75 2.99
CA ILE A 6 5.05 3.93 1.79
C ILE A 6 3.73 3.68 1.08
N SER A 7 3.60 4.17 -0.16
CA SER A 7 2.47 3.80 -1.03
C SER A 7 2.80 2.59 -1.90
N LEU A 8 1.93 1.59 -1.87
CA LEU A 8 1.98 0.49 -2.83
C LEU A 8 1.22 0.89 -4.09
N VAL A 9 1.90 0.82 -5.22
CA VAL A 9 1.36 1.30 -6.49
C VAL A 9 1.52 0.27 -7.60
N ALA A 10 0.58 0.24 -8.53
CA ALA A 10 0.63 -0.63 -9.70
C ALA A 10 -0.16 -0.02 -10.84
N PHE A 11 0.30 -0.22 -12.07
CA PHE A 11 -0.39 0.27 -13.27
C PHE A 11 -1.63 -0.56 -13.65
N LYS A 12 -1.74 -1.80 -13.14
CA LYS A 12 -2.84 -2.73 -13.45
C LYS A 12 -3.57 -3.20 -12.20
N GLY A 13 -4.84 -3.54 -12.36
CA GLY A 13 -5.62 -4.25 -11.35
C GLY A 13 -5.24 -5.74 -11.27
N GLY A 14 -5.58 -6.39 -10.16
CA GLY A 14 -5.37 -7.83 -9.96
C GLY A 14 -3.91 -8.26 -9.75
N VAL A 15 -3.04 -7.32 -9.38
CA VAL A 15 -1.61 -7.55 -9.11
C VAL A 15 -1.32 -7.78 -7.62
N ALA A 16 -2.27 -8.31 -6.86
CA ALA A 16 -2.14 -8.59 -5.42
C ALA A 16 -1.62 -7.41 -4.56
N LYS A 17 -1.84 -6.14 -5.00
CA LYS A 17 -1.39 -4.95 -4.28
C LYS A 17 -1.95 -4.91 -2.86
N THR A 18 -3.27 -4.92 -2.71
CA THR A 18 -3.98 -4.94 -1.43
C THR A 18 -3.51 -6.08 -0.51
N SER A 19 -3.34 -7.30 -1.07
CA SER A 19 -2.80 -8.42 -0.29
C SER A 19 -1.36 -8.17 0.15
N SER A 20 -0.53 -7.55 -0.69
CA SER A 20 0.85 -7.19 -0.35
C SER A 20 0.90 -6.08 0.71
N THR A 21 0.02 -5.06 0.61
CA THR A 21 -0.14 -4.02 1.63
C THR A 21 -0.44 -4.67 3.00
N ALA A 22 -1.46 -5.54 3.05
CA ALA A 22 -1.84 -6.23 4.29
C ALA A 22 -0.71 -7.13 4.84
N MET A 23 -0.02 -7.89 3.99
CA MET A 23 1.06 -8.79 4.40
C MET A 23 2.32 -8.06 4.85
N ILE A 24 2.72 -6.97 4.18
CA ILE A 24 3.86 -6.13 4.59
C ILE A 24 3.56 -5.52 5.96
N SER A 25 2.38 -4.90 6.12
CA SER A 25 1.96 -4.26 7.38
C SER A 25 1.86 -5.27 8.52
N TYR A 26 1.27 -6.44 8.28
CA TYR A 26 1.22 -7.52 9.26
C TYR A 26 2.62 -7.96 9.71
N ASN A 27 3.57 -8.15 8.79
CA ASN A 27 4.93 -8.57 9.11
C ASN A 27 5.74 -7.48 9.81
N LEU A 28 5.53 -6.20 9.51
CA LEU A 28 6.10 -5.07 10.27
C LEU A 28 5.58 -5.06 11.70
N ALA A 29 4.26 -5.15 11.90
CA ALA A 29 3.63 -5.17 13.22
C ALA A 29 4.09 -6.37 14.08
N LYS A 30 4.26 -7.55 13.48
CA LYS A 30 4.84 -8.74 14.15
C LYS A 30 6.28 -8.55 14.61
N ARG A 31 6.99 -7.57 14.09
CA ARG A 31 8.34 -7.16 14.50
C ARG A 31 8.34 -6.01 15.50
N ASN A 32 7.16 -5.68 16.06
CA ASN A 32 6.91 -4.60 17.01
C ASN A 32 7.06 -3.18 16.45
N TYR A 33 7.07 -2.98 15.12
CA TYR A 33 6.85 -1.65 14.56
C TYR A 33 5.40 -1.24 14.71
N LYS A 34 5.16 -0.01 15.10
CA LYS A 34 3.81 0.58 15.10
C LYS A 34 3.43 0.96 13.68
N VAL A 35 2.43 0.31 13.13
CA VAL A 35 2.02 0.43 11.72
C VAL A 35 0.58 0.90 11.62
N ILE A 36 0.35 1.89 10.77
CA ILE A 36 -0.99 2.25 10.32
C ILE A 36 -1.13 1.96 8.83
N MET A 37 -2.20 1.26 8.47
CA MET A 37 -2.61 1.08 7.07
C MET A 37 -3.63 2.14 6.70
N VAL A 38 -3.60 2.60 5.44
CA VAL A 38 -4.60 3.50 4.88
C VAL A 38 -5.16 2.88 3.60
N ASP A 39 -6.47 2.61 3.58
CA ASP A 39 -7.17 2.09 2.41
C ASP A 39 -7.77 3.25 1.62
N LEU A 40 -7.21 3.57 0.45
CA LEU A 40 -7.74 4.63 -0.43
C LEU A 40 -8.57 4.07 -1.61
N ASP A 41 -8.81 2.76 -1.64
CA ASP A 41 -9.66 2.18 -2.68
C ASP A 41 -11.13 2.17 -2.20
N PRO A 42 -12.09 2.82 -2.91
CA PRO A 42 -13.50 2.75 -2.58
C PRO A 42 -14.09 1.32 -2.58
N GLN A 43 -13.38 0.34 -3.17
CA GLN A 43 -13.76 -1.07 -3.06
C GLN A 43 -13.49 -1.66 -1.67
N ALA A 44 -12.73 -0.97 -0.81
CA ALA A 44 -12.47 -1.32 0.58
C ALA A 44 -11.92 -2.75 0.80
N ASN A 45 -11.12 -3.24 -0.13
CA ASN A 45 -10.58 -4.58 -0.07
C ASN A 45 -9.56 -4.77 1.07
N LEU A 46 -8.69 -3.76 1.31
CA LEU A 46 -7.77 -3.79 2.44
C LEU A 46 -8.54 -3.75 3.76
N THR A 47 -9.56 -2.91 3.83
CA THR A 47 -10.47 -2.83 4.99
C THR A 47 -11.10 -4.19 5.28
N ALA A 48 -11.65 -4.85 4.28
CA ALA A 48 -12.28 -6.16 4.44
C ALA A 48 -11.29 -7.25 4.92
N ILE A 49 -10.08 -7.30 4.35
CA ILE A 49 -9.02 -8.24 4.78
C ILE A 49 -8.61 -7.95 6.22
N SER A 50 -8.44 -6.68 6.57
CA SER A 50 -8.00 -6.25 7.90
C SER A 50 -9.01 -6.58 9.00
N LEU A 51 -10.30 -6.32 8.77
CA LEU A 51 -11.36 -6.68 9.72
C LEU A 51 -11.46 -8.19 9.92
N ARG A 52 -11.33 -8.98 8.85
CA ARG A 52 -11.26 -10.45 8.95
C ARG A 52 -10.00 -10.90 9.70
N THR A 53 -8.88 -10.21 9.51
CA THR A 53 -7.65 -10.46 10.28
C THR A 53 -7.86 -10.22 11.76
N LYS A 54 -8.56 -9.13 12.12
CA LYS A 54 -8.93 -8.83 13.52
C LYS A 54 -9.75 -9.96 14.12
N LEU A 55 -10.80 -10.43 13.42
CA LEU A 55 -11.63 -11.56 13.87
C LEU A 55 -10.80 -12.84 14.03
N ALA A 56 -9.90 -13.13 13.08
CA ALA A 56 -9.05 -14.31 13.13
C ALA A 56 -8.02 -14.28 14.27
N GLN A 57 -7.56 -13.09 14.68
CA GLN A 57 -6.58 -12.91 15.76
C GLN A 57 -7.21 -12.80 17.15
N LEU A 58 -8.34 -12.09 17.26
CA LEU A 58 -8.97 -11.73 18.54
C LEU A 58 -10.27 -12.50 18.84
N GLY A 59 -10.76 -13.30 17.88
CA GLY A 59 -11.99 -14.08 18.00
C GLY A 59 -13.22 -13.36 17.44
N GLU A 60 -14.32 -14.11 17.30
CA GLU A 60 -15.56 -13.67 16.63
C GLU A 60 -16.26 -12.48 17.32
N ASN A 61 -15.99 -12.26 18.61
CA ASN A 61 -16.56 -11.16 19.39
C ASN A 61 -15.73 -9.85 19.29
N ALA A 62 -14.67 -9.83 18.49
CA ALA A 62 -13.88 -8.62 18.32
C ALA A 62 -14.71 -7.50 17.66
N ASN A 63 -14.59 -6.27 18.20
CA ASN A 63 -15.26 -5.12 17.61
C ASN A 63 -14.66 -4.81 16.22
N THR A 64 -15.47 -4.89 15.19
CA THR A 64 -15.12 -4.57 13.79
C THR A 64 -15.85 -3.33 13.27
N VAL A 65 -16.51 -2.58 14.15
CA VAL A 65 -17.17 -1.33 13.80
C VAL A 65 -16.11 -0.24 13.66
N ILE A 66 -16.18 0.50 12.57
CA ILE A 66 -15.43 1.74 12.33
C ILE A 66 -16.42 2.87 12.61
N ASP A 67 -16.08 3.78 13.51
CA ASP A 67 -17.01 4.77 14.05
C ASP A 67 -17.41 5.81 12.97
N SER A 68 -16.50 6.15 12.07
CA SER A 68 -16.75 7.06 10.96
C SER A 68 -16.19 6.50 9.64
N SER A 69 -16.87 6.74 8.52
CA SER A 69 -16.32 6.41 7.22
C SER A 69 -15.14 7.34 6.89
N LEU A 70 -14.21 6.85 6.04
CA LEU A 70 -13.08 7.67 5.57
C LEU A 70 -13.58 8.96 4.90
N MET A 71 -14.66 8.88 4.10
CA MET A 71 -15.22 10.06 3.45
C MET A 71 -15.73 11.10 4.46
N LYS A 72 -16.42 10.65 5.51
CA LYS A 72 -16.90 11.50 6.59
C LYS A 72 -15.73 12.13 7.35
N ALA A 73 -14.75 11.36 7.71
CA ALA A 73 -13.53 11.82 8.39
C ALA A 73 -12.76 12.87 7.57
N VAL A 74 -12.69 12.68 6.24
CA VAL A 74 -12.12 13.67 5.30
C VAL A 74 -12.94 14.96 5.28
N GLN A 75 -14.29 14.88 5.33
CA GLN A 75 -15.15 16.05 5.37
C GLN A 75 -15.04 16.84 6.68
N ASP A 76 -14.78 16.14 7.78
CA ASP A 76 -14.62 16.71 9.12
C ASP A 76 -13.18 17.18 9.40
N ASP A 77 -12.27 17.07 8.43
CA ASP A 77 -10.83 17.38 8.56
C ASP A 77 -10.11 16.59 9.68
N ASP A 78 -10.65 15.40 10.06
CA ASP A 78 -10.12 14.58 11.14
C ASP A 78 -10.25 13.07 10.83
N LEU A 79 -9.11 12.39 10.64
CA LEU A 79 -9.10 10.96 10.34
C LEU A 79 -9.14 10.06 11.58
N SER A 80 -9.13 10.61 12.79
CA SER A 80 -9.03 9.82 14.03
C SER A 80 -10.22 8.89 14.23
N GLU A 81 -11.44 9.31 13.86
CA GLU A 81 -12.65 8.49 13.98
C GLU A 81 -12.77 7.38 12.92
N ALA A 82 -11.99 7.46 11.84
CA ALA A 82 -11.91 6.40 10.83
C ALA A 82 -10.88 5.32 11.17
N GLN A 83 -10.18 5.45 12.31
CA GLN A 83 -9.19 4.47 12.76
C GLN A 83 -9.84 3.28 13.46
N ILE A 84 -9.26 2.10 13.25
CA ILE A 84 -9.58 0.91 14.01
C ILE A 84 -8.31 0.10 14.27
N ASN A 85 -8.13 -0.34 15.52
CA ASN A 85 -7.06 -1.29 15.85
C ASN A 85 -7.39 -2.68 15.29
N ILE A 86 -6.45 -3.30 14.60
CA ILE A 86 -6.60 -4.63 14.00
C ILE A 86 -5.97 -5.71 14.88
N MET A 87 -4.75 -5.49 15.34
CA MET A 87 -4.00 -6.36 16.25
C MET A 87 -2.92 -5.52 16.94
N PRO A 88 -2.19 -6.04 17.94
CA PRO A 88 -1.08 -5.30 18.53
C PRO A 88 -0.14 -4.70 17.48
N ASN A 89 0.13 -3.41 17.57
CA ASN A 89 0.97 -2.62 16.67
C ASN A 89 0.43 -2.45 15.24
N LEU A 90 -0.83 -2.78 14.95
CA LEU A 90 -1.41 -2.63 13.62
C LEU A 90 -2.78 -1.97 13.69
N ASP A 91 -2.86 -0.77 13.12
CA ASP A 91 -4.09 -0.02 12.97
C ASP A 91 -4.44 0.17 11.49
N LEU A 92 -5.68 0.55 11.24
CA LEU A 92 -6.22 0.81 9.91
C LEU A 92 -7.04 2.09 9.91
N ILE A 93 -6.87 2.93 8.88
CA ILE A 93 -7.88 3.88 8.43
C ILE A 93 -8.62 3.20 7.28
N GLY A 94 -9.88 2.81 7.55
CA GLY A 94 -10.65 1.96 6.65
C GLY A 94 -11.46 2.76 5.62
N SER A 95 -11.53 2.23 4.40
CA SER A 95 -12.35 2.78 3.31
C SER A 95 -13.75 2.16 3.27
N SER A 96 -14.62 2.80 2.50
CA SER A 96 -15.95 2.29 2.15
C SER A 96 -16.41 2.94 0.81
N MET A 97 -17.53 2.45 0.27
CA MET A 97 -18.01 2.85 -1.07
C MET A 97 -18.23 4.37 -1.21
N ASP A 98 -18.58 5.07 -0.12
CA ASP A 98 -18.79 6.51 -0.11
C ASP A 98 -17.50 7.31 -0.39
N PHE A 99 -16.32 6.70 -0.20
CA PHE A 99 -15.06 7.33 -0.56
C PHE A 99 -14.92 7.56 -2.08
N SER A 100 -15.78 6.95 -2.89
CA SER A 100 -15.92 7.28 -4.32
C SER A 100 -16.27 8.76 -4.57
N LEU A 101 -16.82 9.46 -3.59
CA LEU A 101 -17.13 10.89 -3.67
C LEU A 101 -15.92 11.82 -3.43
N TYR A 102 -14.78 11.27 -3.00
CA TYR A 102 -13.59 12.07 -2.68
C TYR A 102 -13.12 13.00 -3.82
N PRO A 103 -13.05 12.58 -5.10
CA PRO A 103 -12.62 13.48 -6.17
C PRO A 103 -13.61 14.66 -6.38
N GLU A 104 -14.90 14.41 -6.29
CA GLU A 104 -15.92 15.46 -6.42
C GLU A 104 -15.84 16.43 -5.24
N TYR A 105 -15.72 15.92 -4.03
CA TYR A 105 -15.54 16.75 -2.83
C TYR A 105 -14.31 17.65 -2.95
N MET A 106 -13.16 17.10 -3.39
CA MET A 106 -11.94 17.87 -3.56
C MET A 106 -12.03 18.93 -4.64
N LEU A 107 -12.74 18.65 -5.75
CA LEU A 107 -12.99 19.61 -6.81
C LEU A 107 -13.84 20.81 -6.30
N ASN A 108 -14.81 20.54 -5.42
CA ASN A 108 -15.62 21.58 -4.78
C ASN A 108 -14.84 22.38 -3.72
N ARG A 109 -13.84 21.75 -3.06
CA ARG A 109 -13.00 22.38 -2.03
C ARG A 109 -11.92 23.30 -2.63
N SER A 110 -11.30 22.90 -3.74
CA SER A 110 -10.29 23.69 -4.45
C SER A 110 -10.26 23.41 -5.94
N GLN A 111 -10.08 24.47 -6.75
CA GLN A 111 -9.84 24.35 -8.19
C GLN A 111 -8.37 24.03 -8.52
N SER A 112 -7.47 24.11 -7.56
CA SER A 112 -6.05 23.79 -7.71
C SER A 112 -5.83 22.30 -7.52
N MET A 113 -5.43 21.59 -8.57
CA MET A 113 -5.06 20.18 -8.48
C MET A 113 -3.94 19.92 -7.45
N LYS A 114 -3.00 20.85 -7.34
CA LYS A 114 -1.91 20.77 -6.35
C LYS A 114 -2.45 20.80 -4.91
N GLU A 115 -3.43 21.64 -4.61
CA GLU A 115 -4.07 21.71 -3.29
C GLU A 115 -4.91 20.46 -3.02
N GLN A 116 -5.64 19.96 -4.02
CA GLN A 116 -6.41 18.71 -3.89
C GLN A 116 -5.51 17.53 -3.54
N VAL A 117 -4.36 17.40 -4.23
CA VAL A 117 -3.40 16.31 -4.01
C VAL A 117 -2.72 16.40 -2.65
N LYS A 118 -2.37 17.61 -2.20
CA LYS A 118 -1.70 17.88 -0.93
C LYS A 118 -2.58 17.59 0.29
N TYR A 119 -3.88 17.67 0.15
CA TYR A 119 -4.81 17.64 1.26
C TYR A 119 -4.73 16.36 2.11
N LEU A 120 -4.54 15.19 1.48
CA LEU A 120 -4.38 13.94 2.21
C LEU A 120 -3.12 13.94 3.12
N ASP A 121 -2.00 14.51 2.65
CA ASP A 121 -0.78 14.66 3.46
C ASP A 121 -1.04 15.51 4.71
N GLU A 122 -1.85 16.56 4.58
CA GLU A 122 -2.22 17.42 5.72
C GLU A 122 -3.07 16.67 6.75
N LEU A 123 -4.03 15.86 6.29
CA LEU A 123 -4.88 15.05 7.16
C LEU A 123 -4.13 13.90 7.85
N LEU A 124 -3.13 13.31 7.18
CA LEU A 124 -2.36 12.20 7.73
C LEU A 124 -1.34 12.66 8.80
N LYS A 125 -0.78 13.85 8.67
CA LYS A 125 0.29 14.34 9.57
C LYS A 125 -0.02 14.22 11.07
N PRO A 126 -1.19 14.61 11.58
CA PRO A 126 -1.49 14.49 13.01
C PRO A 126 -1.59 13.03 13.47
N ILE A 127 -1.90 12.12 12.56
CA ILE A 127 -2.12 10.70 12.85
C ILE A 127 -0.79 9.94 12.88
N ILE A 128 0.01 10.09 11.81
CA ILE A 128 1.20 9.25 11.58
C ILE A 128 2.36 9.52 12.54
N LYS A 129 2.32 10.60 13.34
CA LYS A 129 3.37 10.95 14.30
C LYS A 129 3.60 9.89 15.39
N ASP A 130 2.60 9.05 15.65
CA ASP A 130 2.62 8.03 16.71
C ASP A 130 2.98 6.64 16.16
N TYR A 131 3.31 6.53 14.86
CA TYR A 131 3.64 5.31 14.16
C TYR A 131 5.07 5.31 13.62
N ASP A 132 5.62 4.11 13.38
CA ASP A 132 6.90 3.92 12.70
C ASP A 132 6.70 3.86 11.18
N PHE A 133 5.59 3.25 10.73
CA PHE A 133 5.23 3.10 9.33
C PHE A 133 3.77 3.45 9.06
N CYS A 134 3.54 4.13 7.91
CA CYS A 134 2.23 4.30 7.31
C CYS A 134 2.24 3.65 5.92
N ILE A 135 1.41 2.62 5.72
CA ILE A 135 1.36 1.86 4.46
C ILE A 135 0.04 2.14 3.75
N ILE A 136 0.12 2.73 2.55
CA ILE A 136 -1.06 3.18 1.82
C ILE A 136 -1.37 2.23 0.66
N ASP A 137 -2.59 1.69 0.64
CA ASP A 137 -3.15 0.97 -0.51
C ASP A 137 -3.92 1.91 -1.41
N THR A 138 -3.68 1.84 -2.73
CA THR A 138 -4.24 2.76 -3.72
C THR A 138 -5.11 2.00 -4.73
N PRO A 139 -6.10 2.63 -5.39
CA PRO A 139 -6.76 2.00 -6.53
C PRO A 139 -5.80 1.83 -7.71
N PRO A 140 -6.09 0.93 -8.67
CA PRO A 140 -5.17 0.59 -9.78
C PRO A 140 -5.23 1.59 -10.96
N THR A 141 -5.63 2.83 -10.72
CA THR A 141 -5.82 3.85 -11.76
C THR A 141 -5.02 5.10 -11.46
N LEU A 142 -4.54 5.80 -12.51
CA LEU A 142 -3.98 7.13 -12.39
C LEU A 142 -5.12 8.10 -12.07
N SER A 143 -5.26 8.47 -10.81
CA SER A 143 -6.39 9.20 -10.26
C SER A 143 -5.96 10.15 -9.14
N LEU A 144 -6.88 10.96 -8.66
CA LEU A 144 -6.63 11.83 -7.49
C LEU A 144 -6.22 11.00 -6.26
N TYR A 145 -6.82 9.82 -6.04
CA TYR A 145 -6.42 8.91 -4.94
C TYR A 145 -4.94 8.55 -4.99
N LEU A 146 -4.47 8.09 -6.18
CA LEU A 146 -3.06 7.74 -6.37
C LEU A 146 -2.15 8.95 -6.21
N SER A 147 -2.52 10.09 -6.80
CA SER A 147 -1.72 11.32 -6.68
C SER A 147 -1.60 11.79 -5.25
N SER A 148 -2.70 11.76 -4.48
CA SER A 148 -2.73 12.15 -3.07
C SER A 148 -1.91 11.18 -2.20
N ALA A 149 -2.01 9.87 -2.45
CA ALA A 149 -1.20 8.88 -1.76
C ALA A 149 0.30 9.10 -1.99
N LEU A 150 0.70 9.25 -3.25
CA LEU A 150 2.08 9.48 -3.64
C LEU A 150 2.63 10.81 -3.10
N TYR A 151 1.82 11.88 -3.10
CA TYR A 151 2.22 13.17 -2.54
C TYR A 151 2.53 13.06 -1.04
N ALA A 152 1.74 12.30 -0.30
CA ALA A 152 1.90 12.09 1.13
C ALA A 152 3.03 11.11 1.49
N SER A 153 3.60 10.40 0.50
CA SER A 153 4.57 9.33 0.72
C SER A 153 6.01 9.81 0.70
N ASP A 154 6.83 9.11 1.48
CA ASP A 154 8.30 9.15 1.37
C ASP A 154 8.76 8.19 0.26
N PHE A 155 8.07 7.05 0.12
CA PHE A 155 8.45 6.03 -0.85
C PHE A 155 7.27 5.49 -1.66
N ALA A 156 7.54 5.17 -2.95
CA ALA A 156 6.64 4.40 -3.81
C ALA A 156 7.19 2.99 -4.05
N LEU A 157 6.47 1.96 -3.60
CA LEU A 157 6.76 0.56 -3.92
C LEU A 157 5.94 0.12 -5.12
N CYS A 158 6.59 -0.06 -6.29
CA CYS A 158 5.96 -0.41 -7.54
C CYS A 158 5.78 -1.93 -7.65
N LEU A 159 4.54 -2.43 -7.70
CA LEU A 159 4.28 -3.84 -7.91
C LEU A 159 4.26 -4.18 -9.40
N LEU A 160 5.01 -5.20 -9.78
CA LEU A 160 5.15 -5.66 -11.15
C LEU A 160 4.70 -7.12 -11.27
N LYS A 161 3.58 -7.36 -11.93
CA LYS A 161 3.23 -8.70 -12.41
C LYS A 161 3.88 -8.88 -13.78
N THR A 162 4.63 -9.96 -13.95
CA THR A 162 5.36 -10.24 -15.19
C THR A 162 4.43 -10.71 -16.31
N ASP A 163 3.95 -9.78 -17.11
CA ASP A 163 3.18 -10.02 -18.34
C ASP A 163 3.74 -9.14 -19.49
N PRO A 164 3.40 -9.38 -20.77
CA PRO A 164 4.01 -8.69 -21.91
C PRO A 164 3.91 -7.16 -21.87
N PHE A 165 2.94 -6.59 -21.17
CA PHE A 165 2.72 -5.14 -21.08
C PHE A 165 3.22 -4.51 -19.77
N SER A 166 3.88 -5.31 -18.94
CA SER A 166 4.26 -4.87 -17.60
C SER A 166 5.35 -3.83 -17.59
N ILE A 167 6.31 -3.92 -18.51
CA ILE A 167 7.44 -2.97 -18.61
C ILE A 167 6.91 -1.60 -19.02
N GLU A 168 6.09 -1.54 -20.06
CA GLU A 168 5.47 -0.29 -20.53
C GLU A 168 4.61 0.33 -19.41
N GLY A 169 3.84 -0.48 -18.70
CA GLY A 169 3.05 -0.03 -17.55
C GLY A 169 3.91 0.53 -16.42
N LEU A 170 5.05 -0.11 -16.11
CA LEU A 170 6.01 0.39 -15.12
C LEU A 170 6.64 1.72 -15.58
N GLU A 171 7.02 1.83 -16.84
CA GLU A 171 7.55 3.08 -17.40
C GLU A 171 6.56 4.23 -17.28
N HIS A 172 5.30 4.00 -17.66
CA HIS A 172 4.24 5.00 -17.54
C HIS A 172 4.04 5.42 -16.08
N LEU A 173 4.08 4.46 -15.12
CA LEU A 173 3.94 4.76 -13.71
C LEU A 173 5.11 5.59 -13.18
N LEU A 174 6.36 5.18 -13.47
CA LEU A 174 7.55 5.92 -13.03
C LEU A 174 7.60 7.33 -13.64
N LYS A 175 7.23 7.45 -14.92
CA LYS A 175 7.10 8.75 -15.58
C LYS A 175 6.04 9.62 -14.94
N TYR A 176 4.88 9.05 -14.59
CA TYR A 176 3.81 9.76 -13.89
C TYR A 176 4.28 10.26 -12.51
N ILE A 177 4.96 9.42 -11.74
CA ILE A 177 5.54 9.78 -10.45
C ILE A 177 6.47 10.99 -10.62
N GLN A 178 7.41 10.90 -11.57
CA GLN A 178 8.41 11.97 -11.76
C GLN A 178 7.81 13.26 -12.30
N GLU A 179 7.04 13.19 -13.38
CA GLU A 179 6.57 14.38 -14.09
C GLU A 179 5.39 15.06 -13.41
N LYS A 180 4.41 14.26 -12.94
CA LYS A 180 3.19 14.79 -12.33
C LYS A 180 3.34 15.00 -10.83
N VAL A 181 3.72 13.96 -10.10
CA VAL A 181 3.66 14.03 -8.64
C VAL A 181 4.84 14.83 -8.07
N ILE A 182 6.07 14.56 -8.54
CA ILE A 182 7.25 15.25 -8.04
C ILE A 182 7.38 16.65 -8.68
N ASN A 183 7.43 16.74 -10.02
CA ASN A 183 7.74 18.00 -10.68
C ASN A 183 6.58 18.98 -10.70
N GLU A 184 5.34 18.52 -11.04
CA GLU A 184 4.19 19.42 -11.21
C GLU A 184 3.48 19.71 -9.88
N TYR A 185 3.18 18.66 -9.07
CA TYR A 185 2.49 18.85 -7.79
C TYR A 185 3.47 19.20 -6.66
N GLY A 186 4.75 18.89 -6.82
CA GLY A 186 5.80 19.26 -5.88
C GLY A 186 5.80 18.40 -4.63
N ALA A 187 5.63 17.08 -4.78
CA ALA A 187 5.76 16.13 -3.68
C ALA A 187 7.15 16.30 -3.00
N PRO A 188 7.19 16.54 -1.68
CA PRO A 188 8.41 17.04 -1.06
C PRO A 188 9.45 15.95 -0.76
N ARG A 189 9.03 14.68 -0.70
CA ARG A 189 9.86 13.58 -0.14
C ARG A 189 9.85 12.32 -1.00
N LEU A 190 8.96 12.25 -2.02
CA LEU A 190 8.68 11.02 -2.73
C LEU A 190 9.88 10.49 -3.52
N GLU A 191 10.27 9.26 -3.21
CA GLU A 191 11.29 8.51 -3.94
C GLU A 191 10.79 7.10 -4.32
N PRO A 192 11.28 6.49 -5.41
CA PRO A 192 10.99 5.10 -5.70
C PRO A 192 11.73 4.18 -4.73
N LEU A 193 10.99 3.38 -3.93
CA LEU A 193 11.58 2.34 -3.07
C LEU A 193 12.11 1.16 -3.89
N GLY A 194 11.50 0.92 -5.04
CA GLY A 194 11.87 -0.13 -5.99
C GLY A 194 10.67 -0.85 -6.60
N VAL A 195 10.97 -1.91 -7.31
CA VAL A 195 10.01 -2.77 -8.00
C VAL A 195 9.88 -4.10 -7.27
N LEU A 196 8.68 -4.45 -6.85
CA LEU A 196 8.34 -5.73 -6.24
C LEU A 196 7.72 -6.66 -7.30
N PRO A 197 8.47 -7.67 -7.81
CA PRO A 197 7.92 -8.67 -8.72
C PRO A 197 6.94 -9.57 -7.99
N ILE A 198 5.74 -9.76 -8.54
CA ILE A 198 4.68 -10.51 -7.86
C ILE A 198 4.01 -11.53 -8.78
N ILE A 199 3.40 -12.56 -8.15
CA ILE A 199 2.69 -13.65 -8.86
C ILE A 199 3.61 -14.40 -9.81
N MET A 200 4.91 -14.47 -9.46
CA MET A 200 5.93 -15.14 -10.26
C MET A 200 5.66 -16.63 -10.39
N GLN A 201 5.72 -17.15 -11.61
CA GLN A 201 5.57 -18.58 -11.86
C GLN A 201 6.94 -19.28 -11.80
N LYS A 202 6.98 -20.38 -11.08
CA LYS A 202 8.21 -21.16 -10.95
C LYS A 202 8.70 -21.62 -12.33
N ASN A 203 9.97 -21.31 -12.65
CA ASN A 203 10.62 -21.66 -13.91
C ASN A 203 10.04 -21.02 -15.18
N SER A 204 9.27 -19.95 -15.08
CA SER A 204 8.81 -19.19 -16.23
C SER A 204 9.97 -18.44 -16.88
N SER A 205 10.25 -18.76 -18.15
CA SER A 205 11.25 -18.00 -18.95
C SER A 205 10.76 -16.59 -19.28
N LEU A 206 9.44 -16.41 -19.42
CA LEU A 206 8.84 -15.09 -19.64
C LEU A 206 9.07 -14.18 -18.43
N ASP A 207 8.78 -14.68 -17.21
CA ASP A 207 8.94 -13.90 -15.99
C ASP A 207 10.40 -13.47 -15.80
N LYS A 208 11.34 -14.40 -16.03
CA LYS A 208 12.78 -14.09 -15.97
C LYS A 208 13.19 -13.04 -17.01
N GLY A 209 12.76 -13.22 -18.26
CA GLY A 209 13.09 -12.28 -19.33
C GLY A 209 12.56 -10.86 -19.06
N ILE A 210 11.36 -10.73 -18.48
CA ILE A 210 10.80 -9.42 -18.08
C ILE A 210 11.64 -8.80 -16.96
N LEU A 211 12.03 -9.58 -15.95
CA LEU A 211 12.89 -9.07 -14.87
C LEU A 211 14.27 -8.67 -15.37
N ASP A 212 14.86 -9.43 -16.30
CA ASP A 212 16.16 -9.08 -16.89
C ASP A 212 16.06 -7.75 -17.65
N MET A 213 14.97 -7.50 -18.39
CA MET A 213 14.73 -6.20 -19.04
C MET A 213 14.58 -5.04 -18.03
N VAL A 214 13.94 -5.29 -16.87
CA VAL A 214 13.84 -4.28 -15.81
C VAL A 214 15.22 -4.02 -15.19
N ARG A 215 16.04 -5.07 -14.96
CA ARG A 215 17.41 -4.95 -14.47
C ARG A 215 18.30 -4.16 -15.41
N ASP A 216 18.25 -4.50 -16.68
CA ASP A 216 19.04 -3.82 -17.73
C ASP A 216 18.72 -2.33 -17.82
N LYS A 217 17.45 -1.97 -17.59
CA LYS A 217 16.99 -0.59 -17.72
C LYS A 217 17.15 0.25 -16.46
N TYR A 218 16.89 -0.34 -15.29
CA TYR A 218 16.80 0.40 -14.02
C TYR A 218 17.84 0.00 -12.97
N GLY A 219 18.62 -1.05 -13.25
CA GLY A 219 19.61 -1.61 -12.32
C GLY A 219 19.06 -2.70 -11.40
N ASP A 220 19.95 -3.57 -10.92
CA ASP A 220 19.61 -4.65 -9.98
C ASP A 220 19.05 -4.12 -8.65
N ASP A 221 19.60 -3.02 -8.17
CA ASP A 221 19.19 -2.39 -6.91
C ASP A 221 17.73 -1.92 -6.92
N MET A 222 17.13 -1.76 -8.11
CA MET A 222 15.73 -1.39 -8.24
C MET A 222 14.78 -2.54 -7.90
N ILE A 223 15.22 -3.81 -7.94
CA ILE A 223 14.35 -4.98 -7.80
C ILE A 223 14.39 -5.53 -6.37
N LEU A 224 13.21 -5.69 -5.76
CA LEU A 224 13.04 -6.36 -4.48
C LEU A 224 12.95 -7.90 -4.67
N PRO A 225 13.08 -8.70 -3.59
CA PRO A 225 12.85 -10.14 -3.65
C PRO A 225 11.48 -10.49 -4.22
N GLU A 226 11.43 -11.53 -5.06
CA GLU A 226 10.24 -11.94 -5.81
C GLU A 226 9.15 -12.56 -4.91
N VAL A 227 7.89 -12.24 -5.19
CA VAL A 227 6.73 -12.92 -4.61
C VAL A 227 6.23 -13.98 -5.60
N PRO A 228 6.39 -15.28 -5.31
CA PRO A 228 5.84 -16.32 -6.17
C PRO A 228 4.31 -16.32 -6.11
N TYR A 229 3.67 -17.05 -7.03
CA TYR A 229 2.24 -17.29 -6.92
C TYR A 229 1.90 -18.01 -5.61
N LEU A 230 1.14 -17.35 -4.75
CA LEU A 230 0.75 -17.84 -3.42
C LEU A 230 -0.78 -17.95 -3.34
N SER A 231 -1.32 -19.15 -3.59
CA SER A 231 -2.77 -19.38 -3.49
C SER A 231 -3.34 -19.07 -2.11
N ARG A 232 -2.48 -19.12 -1.06
CA ARG A 232 -2.87 -18.80 0.31
C ARG A 232 -3.26 -17.34 0.49
N LEU A 233 -2.74 -16.40 -0.31
CA LEU A 233 -3.15 -14.98 -0.26
C LEU A 233 -4.64 -14.82 -0.60
N ASN A 234 -5.15 -15.58 -1.57
CA ASN A 234 -6.58 -15.58 -1.87
C ASN A 234 -7.43 -16.04 -0.67
N ARG A 235 -6.92 -17.01 0.09
CA ARG A 235 -7.59 -17.46 1.30
C ARG A 235 -7.55 -16.41 2.40
N PHE A 236 -6.43 -15.72 2.59
CA PHE A 236 -6.33 -14.61 3.54
C PHE A 236 -7.32 -13.49 3.23
N SER A 237 -7.59 -13.23 1.95
CA SER A 237 -8.63 -12.27 1.55
C SER A 237 -10.04 -12.68 2.02
N ALA A 238 -10.30 -13.97 2.18
CA ALA A 238 -11.58 -14.49 2.66
C ALA A 238 -11.65 -14.70 4.19
N THR A 239 -10.54 -15.07 4.84
CA THR A 239 -10.51 -15.51 6.24
C THR A 239 -9.69 -14.62 7.18
N GLY A 240 -9.03 -13.60 6.67
CA GLY A 240 -8.03 -12.82 7.41
C GLY A 240 -6.67 -13.50 7.42
N ILE A 241 -5.65 -12.73 7.82
CA ILE A 241 -4.25 -13.17 7.88
C ILE A 241 -4.01 -13.88 9.21
N THR A 242 -3.42 -15.06 9.13
CA THR A 242 -3.00 -15.87 10.28
C THR A 242 -1.58 -16.41 10.09
N ASP A 243 -0.98 -16.88 11.17
CA ASP A 243 0.31 -17.57 11.18
C ASP A 243 0.27 -18.89 11.95
N ASN A 244 -0.94 -19.38 12.25
CA ASN A 244 -1.21 -20.45 13.21
C ASN A 244 -1.02 -21.86 12.63
N ASN A 245 -0.97 -22.02 11.30
CA ASN A 245 -0.87 -23.33 10.68
C ASN A 245 0.29 -23.44 9.70
N TYR A 246 0.61 -24.67 9.29
CA TYR A 246 1.73 -24.94 8.39
C TYR A 246 1.64 -24.19 7.05
N PHE A 247 0.43 -24.05 6.50
CA PHE A 247 0.21 -23.42 5.19
C PHE A 247 0.37 -21.89 5.25
N ASP A 248 0.23 -21.26 6.42
CA ASP A 248 0.42 -19.83 6.61
C ASP A 248 1.90 -19.44 6.64
N LYS A 249 2.77 -20.39 7.07
CA LYS A 249 4.20 -20.12 7.25
C LYS A 249 4.93 -19.74 5.96
N HIS A 250 4.50 -20.27 4.81
CA HIS A 250 5.18 -19.98 3.55
C HIS A 250 4.96 -18.54 3.09
N PRO A 251 3.73 -18.01 2.96
CA PRO A 251 3.50 -16.58 2.69
C PRO A 251 4.18 -15.67 3.72
N GLN A 252 4.12 -16.03 4.99
CA GLN A 252 4.77 -15.24 6.05
C GLN A 252 6.29 -15.12 5.84
N ARG A 253 6.97 -16.21 5.47
CA ARG A 253 8.42 -16.19 5.18
C ARG A 253 8.75 -15.32 3.96
N VAL A 254 7.96 -15.44 2.89
CA VAL A 254 8.15 -14.63 1.68
C VAL A 254 8.06 -13.15 2.02
N TYR A 255 6.98 -12.72 2.68
CA TYR A 255 6.82 -11.32 3.04
C TYR A 255 7.77 -10.85 4.15
N SER A 256 8.22 -11.75 5.02
CA SER A 256 9.29 -11.43 5.97
C SER A 256 10.61 -11.07 5.25
N THR A 257 10.95 -11.76 4.16
CA THR A 257 12.13 -11.42 3.35
C THR A 257 11.97 -10.06 2.66
N ILE A 258 10.77 -9.77 2.13
CA ILE A 258 10.45 -8.47 1.51
C ILE A 258 10.56 -7.34 2.53
N VAL A 259 10.01 -7.54 3.74
CA VAL A 259 10.10 -6.55 4.82
C VAL A 259 11.55 -6.29 5.24
N ASN A 260 12.43 -7.33 5.26
CA ASN A 260 13.86 -7.11 5.51
C ASN A 260 14.48 -6.18 4.47
N GLU A 261 14.14 -6.38 3.20
CA GLU A 261 14.67 -5.53 2.13
C GLU A 261 14.09 -4.11 2.18
N ILE A 262 12.80 -3.96 2.50
CA ILE A 262 12.17 -2.64 2.70
C ILE A 262 12.89 -1.88 3.83
N LEU A 263 13.08 -2.50 4.99
CA LEU A 263 13.76 -1.88 6.14
C LEU A 263 15.18 -1.45 5.78
N LYS A 264 15.94 -2.32 5.10
CA LYS A 264 17.29 -2.00 4.63
C LYS A 264 17.31 -0.78 3.71
N ARG A 265 16.36 -0.67 2.78
CA ARG A 265 16.28 0.46 1.83
C ARG A 265 15.89 1.76 2.51
N VAL A 266 14.94 1.71 3.44
CA VAL A 266 14.53 2.88 4.22
C VAL A 266 15.70 3.42 5.05
N GLU A 267 16.43 2.54 5.76
CA GLU A 267 17.60 2.94 6.56
C GLU A 267 18.75 3.56 5.74
N HIS A 268 18.89 3.20 4.46
CA HIS A 268 19.96 3.76 3.60
C HIS A 268 19.60 5.13 3.00
N ASN A 269 18.33 5.50 3.03
CA ASN A 269 17.84 6.78 2.51
C ASN A 269 17.59 7.82 3.63
N GLU A 270 17.73 7.46 4.90
CA GLU A 270 17.80 8.36 6.06
C GLU A 270 19.23 8.90 6.24
#